data_7c0578c24ba063909e4a0853a403def4
#
_entry.id   7c0578c24ba063909e4a0853a403def4
#
_cell.length_a   1.000
_cell.length_b   1.000
_cell.length_c   1.000
_cell.angle_alpha   90.00
_cell.angle_beta   90.00
_cell.angle_gamma   90.00
#
_symmetry.space_group_name_H-M   'P 1'
#
loop_
_entity.id
_entity.type
_entity.pdbx_description
1 polymer ?
#
loop_
_entity_poly.entity_id
_entity_poly.type
_entity_poly.pdbx_seq_one_letter_code
_entity_poly.pdbx_strand_id
1 'polypeptide(L)'
;MYFHVTSRCDLTCQGCYSYKEGRNSCEDPSLECIKKALDEISSRGISQLVISGGEPFLRDDLPDIVAYAKEVCGIPSLAILSNGLHIDQSSLHRLSGHSPCISISFDGYSAESQAHIRGTQNFSKLVDSIKQIKSAGIQGHIIATIHALNIEDVLQYVTLSKRLGVTINFSLISFTSSDPHTAGLIPSPSQLYSLGGALFHLGSDSMAGPHGQTRLNISAKRYCGAAKNTLSIDSDGTVYPCHMLHEEKYAMGNVFIDSLANALDSDVARLFQQLDASRFETCSTCKYCEICGGGCRARSLCSSPTLAAPDPYCPLMIRFFELLEDETSRAFCAVE
;
A
#
# COMPACT_ATOMS: atom_id res chain seq x y z
N MET A 1 7.59 6.61 2.12
CA MET A 1 8.56 5.55 1.77
C MET A 1 8.14 4.22 2.38
N TYR A 2 8.38 3.10 1.68
CA TYR A 2 8.22 1.74 2.22
C TYR A 2 9.59 1.17 2.57
N PHE A 3 9.69 0.46 3.68
CA PHE A 3 10.90 -0.23 4.08
C PHE A 3 10.57 -1.66 4.54
N HIS A 4 11.06 -2.63 3.79
CA HIS A 4 10.95 -4.04 4.13
C HIS A 4 12.08 -4.40 5.11
N VAL A 5 11.76 -4.52 6.37
CA VAL A 5 12.75 -4.82 7.41
C VAL A 5 13.08 -6.30 7.52
N THR A 6 12.29 -7.16 6.88
CA THR A 6 12.48 -8.61 6.78
C THR A 6 11.87 -9.14 5.49
N SER A 7 12.42 -10.20 4.92
CA SER A 7 11.78 -10.98 3.86
C SER A 7 10.94 -12.12 4.40
N ARG A 8 11.18 -12.56 5.64
CA ARG A 8 10.51 -13.71 6.27
C ARG A 8 9.03 -13.46 6.49
N CYS A 9 8.22 -14.48 6.20
CA CYS A 9 6.78 -14.47 6.47
C CYS A 9 6.27 -15.89 6.63
N ASP A 10 5.34 -16.07 7.55
CA ASP A 10 4.67 -17.34 7.84
C ASP A 10 3.49 -17.66 6.90
N LEU A 11 3.11 -16.73 6.03
CA LEU A 11 2.02 -16.89 5.07
C LEU A 11 2.53 -16.94 3.63
N THR A 12 1.77 -17.61 2.75
CA THR A 12 1.99 -17.70 1.30
C THR A 12 0.76 -17.17 0.55
N CYS A 13 0.39 -15.91 0.82
CA CYS A 13 -0.81 -15.29 0.26
C CYS A 13 -0.74 -15.24 -1.26
N GLN A 14 -1.85 -15.54 -1.95
CA GLN A 14 -1.98 -15.36 -3.39
C GLN A 14 -1.89 -13.86 -3.75
N GLY A 15 -1.10 -13.53 -4.76
CA GLY A 15 -0.91 -12.14 -5.19
C GLY A 15 -0.12 -11.27 -4.21
N CYS A 16 0.66 -11.87 -3.33
CA CYS A 16 1.55 -11.13 -2.43
C CYS A 16 2.65 -10.41 -3.22
N TYR A 17 2.64 -9.07 -3.21
CA TYR A 17 3.61 -8.25 -3.96
C TYR A 17 5.05 -8.39 -3.46
N SER A 18 5.25 -8.80 -2.19
CA SER A 18 6.57 -8.98 -1.57
C SER A 18 7.01 -10.46 -1.54
N TYR A 19 6.26 -11.36 -2.21
CA TYR A 19 6.63 -12.77 -2.23
C TYR A 19 7.90 -13.00 -3.06
N LYS A 20 8.84 -13.70 -2.44
CA LYS A 20 10.04 -14.23 -3.12
C LYS A 20 10.23 -15.70 -2.72
N GLU A 21 10.58 -16.52 -3.69
CA GLU A 21 10.93 -17.91 -3.40
C GLU A 21 12.15 -17.97 -2.47
N GLY A 22 12.15 -18.88 -1.49
CA GLY A 22 13.23 -19.00 -0.53
C GLY A 22 13.33 -17.89 0.53
N ARG A 23 12.38 -16.95 0.58
CA ARG A 23 12.42 -15.78 1.49
C ARG A 23 12.62 -16.09 2.96
N ASN A 24 12.16 -17.27 3.42
CA ASN A 24 12.31 -17.69 4.81
C ASN A 24 13.70 -18.27 5.14
N SER A 25 14.53 -18.50 4.12
CA SER A 25 15.92 -18.94 4.26
C SER A 25 16.91 -17.76 4.24
N CYS A 26 16.45 -16.54 3.98
CA CYS A 26 17.29 -15.35 4.03
C CYS A 26 17.44 -14.88 5.48
N GLU A 27 18.65 -14.49 5.85
CA GLU A 27 18.87 -13.82 7.13
C GLU A 27 18.31 -12.38 7.08
N ASP A 28 17.75 -11.94 8.20
CA ASP A 28 17.32 -10.54 8.33
C ASP A 28 18.55 -9.62 8.37
N PRO A 29 18.44 -8.41 7.83
CA PRO A 29 19.47 -7.39 8.02
C PRO A 29 19.65 -7.10 9.51
N SER A 30 20.89 -6.84 9.91
CA SER A 30 21.18 -6.45 11.29
C SER A 30 20.49 -5.13 11.66
N LEU A 31 20.27 -4.91 12.95
CA LEU A 31 19.71 -3.64 13.43
C LEU A 31 20.57 -2.43 12.99
N GLU A 32 21.89 -2.60 12.91
CA GLU A 32 22.81 -1.56 12.45
C GLU A 32 22.62 -1.23 10.96
N CYS A 33 22.38 -2.23 10.10
CA CYS A 33 22.03 -1.98 8.71
C CYS A 33 20.69 -1.22 8.58
N ILE A 34 19.70 -1.60 9.39
CA ILE A 34 18.40 -0.92 9.44
C ILE A 34 18.57 0.53 9.89
N LYS A 35 19.35 0.79 10.96
CA LYS A 35 19.62 2.16 11.46
C LYS A 35 20.31 3.01 10.40
N LYS A 36 21.32 2.48 9.71
CA LYS A 36 21.97 3.18 8.59
C LYS A 36 20.96 3.59 7.52
N ALA A 37 20.05 2.70 7.13
CA ALA A 37 19.02 3.03 6.17
C ALA A 37 18.04 4.09 6.71
N LEU A 38 17.68 4.05 7.98
CA LEU A 38 16.82 5.05 8.63
C LEU A 38 17.49 6.43 8.69
N ASP A 39 18.80 6.51 8.91
CA ASP A 39 19.57 7.75 8.85
C ASP A 39 19.55 8.36 7.44
N GLU A 40 19.75 7.53 6.40
CA GLU A 40 19.64 7.95 5.00
C GLU A 40 18.22 8.45 4.67
N ILE A 41 17.17 7.76 5.15
CA ILE A 41 15.77 8.14 4.99
C ILE A 41 15.51 9.51 5.63
N SER A 42 15.95 9.70 6.88
CA SER A 42 15.69 10.92 7.65
C SER A 42 16.45 12.13 7.07
N SER A 43 17.70 11.92 6.61
CA SER A 43 18.52 12.95 5.97
C SER A 43 17.85 13.56 4.71
N ARG A 44 16.92 12.83 4.09
CA ARG A 44 16.14 13.25 2.93
C ARG A 44 14.82 13.92 3.27
N GLY A 45 14.52 14.14 4.53
CA GLY A 45 13.28 14.77 4.99
C GLY A 45 12.04 13.92 4.69
N ILE A 46 12.18 12.60 4.65
CA ILE A 46 11.04 11.69 4.44
C ILE A 46 10.09 11.81 5.64
N SER A 47 8.88 12.29 5.39
CA SER A 47 7.89 12.55 6.43
C SER A 47 7.02 11.34 6.79
N GLN A 48 6.96 10.33 5.92
CA GLN A 48 6.13 9.14 6.13
C GLN A 48 6.93 7.87 5.83
N LEU A 49 7.04 7.00 6.82
CA LEU A 49 7.66 5.68 6.72
C LEU A 49 6.62 4.59 6.95
N VAL A 50 6.62 3.60 6.06
CA VAL A 50 5.82 2.38 6.18
C VAL A 50 6.78 1.22 6.35
N ILE A 51 6.84 0.65 7.56
CA ILE A 51 7.57 -0.59 7.85
C ILE A 51 6.73 -1.77 7.37
N SER A 52 7.32 -2.61 6.55
CA SER A 52 6.68 -3.76 5.91
C SER A 52 7.72 -4.85 5.65
N GLY A 53 7.48 -5.68 4.64
CA GLY A 53 8.36 -6.75 4.19
C GLY A 53 7.59 -8.04 3.99
N GLY A 54 8.08 -9.15 4.56
CA GLY A 54 7.29 -10.34 4.82
C GLY A 54 6.32 -10.04 5.96
N GLU A 55 6.65 -10.46 7.18
CA GLU A 55 5.88 -10.11 8.38
C GLU A 55 6.81 -9.43 9.40
N PRO A 56 6.68 -8.10 9.62
CA PRO A 56 7.58 -7.37 10.54
C PRO A 56 7.56 -7.90 11.98
N PHE A 57 6.43 -8.40 12.47
CA PHE A 57 6.33 -8.95 13.82
C PHE A 57 7.01 -10.31 14.02
N LEU A 58 7.67 -10.85 12.99
CA LEU A 58 8.63 -11.96 13.14
C LEU A 58 10.03 -11.51 13.58
N ARG A 59 10.24 -10.17 13.68
CA ARG A 59 11.48 -9.58 14.22
C ARG A 59 11.28 -9.19 15.69
N ASP A 60 12.10 -9.73 16.57
CA ASP A 60 12.08 -9.41 18.00
C ASP A 60 12.52 -7.97 18.29
N ASP A 61 13.35 -7.39 17.40
CA ASP A 61 13.86 -6.03 17.47
C ASP A 61 13.00 -4.99 16.72
N LEU A 62 11.82 -5.37 16.23
CA LEU A 62 10.89 -4.42 15.59
C LEU A 62 10.60 -3.18 16.45
N PRO A 63 10.37 -3.28 17.78
CA PRO A 63 10.19 -2.10 18.61
C PRO A 63 11.42 -1.19 18.67
N ASP A 64 12.66 -1.73 18.61
CA ASP A 64 13.89 -0.95 18.59
C ASP A 64 14.04 -0.18 17.26
N ILE A 65 13.65 -0.80 16.14
CA ILE A 65 13.58 -0.15 14.83
C ILE A 65 12.63 1.05 14.88
N VAL A 66 11.43 0.85 15.43
CA VAL A 66 10.43 1.91 15.57
C VAL A 66 10.90 3.03 16.48
N ALA A 67 11.49 2.70 17.64
CA ALA A 67 12.07 3.66 18.57
C ALA A 67 13.13 4.50 17.87
N TYR A 68 14.09 3.89 17.19
CA TYR A 68 15.14 4.60 16.46
C TYR A 68 14.57 5.54 15.39
N ALA A 69 13.61 5.06 14.59
CA ALA A 69 12.97 5.87 13.56
C ALA A 69 12.25 7.10 14.15
N LYS A 70 11.63 6.97 15.32
CA LYS A 70 10.86 8.04 15.98
C LYS A 70 11.73 8.99 16.79
N GLU A 71 12.63 8.47 17.63
CA GLU A 71 13.38 9.25 18.62
C GLU A 71 14.68 9.82 18.06
N VAL A 72 15.39 9.05 17.23
CA VAL A 72 16.68 9.47 16.68
C VAL A 72 16.50 10.13 15.32
N CYS A 73 15.78 9.46 14.41
CA CYS A 73 15.55 9.99 13.06
C CYS A 73 14.43 11.03 12.99
N GLY A 74 13.58 11.15 14.00
CA GLY A 74 12.50 12.14 14.07
C GLY A 74 11.43 11.97 12.97
N ILE A 75 11.20 10.75 12.46
CA ILE A 75 10.24 10.51 11.38
C ILE A 75 8.81 10.81 11.88
N PRO A 76 8.10 11.79 11.30
CA PRO A 76 6.84 12.26 11.85
C PRO A 76 5.73 11.21 11.81
N SER A 77 5.56 10.51 10.67
CA SER A 77 4.51 9.51 10.48
C SER A 77 5.12 8.13 10.24
N LEU A 78 4.74 7.16 11.06
CA LEU A 78 5.21 5.78 10.95
C LEU A 78 4.03 4.82 10.99
N ALA A 79 3.96 3.93 9.99
CA ALA A 79 2.99 2.84 9.95
C ALA A 79 3.72 1.49 9.88
N ILE A 80 3.13 0.46 10.48
CA ILE A 80 3.58 -0.94 10.38
C ILE A 80 2.49 -1.71 9.65
N LEU A 81 2.83 -2.38 8.56
CA LEU A 81 1.93 -3.30 7.86
C LEU A 81 2.15 -4.72 8.36
N SER A 82 1.10 -5.38 8.81
CA SER A 82 1.17 -6.72 9.40
C SER A 82 0.05 -7.62 8.90
N ASN A 83 0.32 -8.92 8.87
CA ASN A 83 -0.71 -9.95 8.69
C ASN A 83 -1.53 -10.17 9.98
N GLY A 84 -1.11 -9.60 11.10
CA GLY A 84 -1.82 -9.60 12.37
C GLY A 84 -1.72 -10.88 13.20
N LEU A 85 -0.91 -11.86 12.80
CA LEU A 85 -0.88 -13.17 13.46
C LEU A 85 0.16 -13.26 14.60
N HIS A 86 1.13 -12.35 14.63
CA HIS A 86 2.24 -12.36 15.58
C HIS A 86 2.26 -11.16 16.53
N ILE A 87 1.14 -10.45 16.62
CA ILE A 87 1.00 -9.33 17.55
C ILE A 87 0.84 -9.86 18.97
N ASP A 88 1.73 -9.45 19.86
CA ASP A 88 1.73 -9.82 21.27
C ASP A 88 1.80 -8.60 22.20
N GLN A 89 1.45 -8.80 23.47
CA GLN A 89 1.38 -7.73 24.48
C GLN A 89 2.75 -7.08 24.77
N SER A 90 3.85 -7.85 24.71
CA SER A 90 5.19 -7.34 24.99
C SER A 90 5.61 -6.36 23.90
N SER A 91 5.47 -6.74 22.64
CA SER A 91 5.75 -5.89 21.49
C SER A 91 4.86 -4.64 21.48
N LEU A 92 3.56 -4.77 21.77
CA LEU A 92 2.65 -3.63 21.85
C LEU A 92 3.01 -2.67 22.97
N HIS A 93 3.40 -3.17 24.15
CA HIS A 93 3.84 -2.34 25.28
C HIS A 93 5.06 -1.48 24.88
N ARG A 94 6.05 -2.08 24.23
CA ARG A 94 7.25 -1.37 23.76
C ARG A 94 6.93 -0.35 22.65
N LEU A 95 6.00 -0.68 21.74
CA LEU A 95 5.59 0.19 20.62
C LEU A 95 4.72 1.36 21.07
N SER A 96 3.96 1.24 22.17
CA SER A 96 2.96 2.24 22.58
C SER A 96 3.58 3.63 22.88
N GLY A 97 4.81 3.66 23.38
CA GLY A 97 5.54 4.92 23.63
C GLY A 97 5.88 5.73 22.37
N HIS A 98 5.88 5.11 21.19
CA HIS A 98 6.28 5.73 19.92
C HIS A 98 5.10 6.02 18.98
N SER A 99 3.88 5.63 19.37
CA SER A 99 2.62 5.90 18.68
C SER A 99 2.65 5.59 17.15
N PRO A 100 3.11 4.41 16.71
CA PRO A 100 2.95 4.03 15.31
C PRO A 100 1.48 3.79 14.97
N CYS A 101 1.13 3.80 13.68
CA CYS A 101 -0.13 3.24 13.20
C CYS A 101 0.10 1.77 12.82
N ILE A 102 -0.62 0.83 13.43
CA ILE A 102 -0.52 -0.59 13.03
C ILE A 102 -1.68 -0.93 12.10
N SER A 103 -1.33 -1.28 10.87
CA SER A 103 -2.28 -1.60 9.80
C SER A 103 -2.33 -3.11 9.61
N ILE A 104 -3.49 -3.71 9.89
CA ILE A 104 -3.72 -5.14 9.72
C ILE A 104 -4.39 -5.40 8.39
N SER A 105 -3.87 -6.40 7.68
CA SER A 105 -4.41 -6.81 6.40
C SER A 105 -5.62 -7.73 6.59
N PHE A 106 -6.79 -7.22 6.21
CA PHE A 106 -8.05 -7.97 6.15
C PHE A 106 -8.45 -8.16 4.69
N ASP A 107 -8.20 -9.33 4.12
CA ASP A 107 -8.58 -9.66 2.75
C ASP A 107 -9.93 -10.38 2.66
N GLY A 108 -10.62 -10.48 3.81
CA GLY A 108 -12.00 -10.91 3.97
C GLY A 108 -12.69 -10.18 5.11
N TYR A 109 -13.99 -9.98 5.02
CA TYR A 109 -14.82 -9.40 6.10
C TYR A 109 -15.40 -10.48 7.03
N SER A 110 -15.17 -11.75 6.73
CA SER A 110 -15.57 -12.94 7.50
C SER A 110 -14.47 -14.01 7.48
N ALA A 111 -14.62 -15.05 8.28
CA ALA A 111 -13.69 -16.18 8.31
C ALA A 111 -13.60 -16.90 6.95
N GLU A 112 -14.72 -17.01 6.22
CA GLU A 112 -14.79 -17.65 4.92
C GLU A 112 -14.09 -16.81 3.86
N SER A 113 -14.44 -15.52 3.73
CA SER A 113 -13.85 -14.64 2.72
C SER A 113 -12.37 -14.35 2.95
N GLN A 114 -11.90 -14.36 4.21
CA GLN A 114 -10.47 -14.19 4.55
C GLN A 114 -9.60 -15.31 3.99
N ALA A 115 -10.13 -16.53 3.90
CA ALA A 115 -9.39 -17.69 3.43
C ALA A 115 -9.07 -17.65 1.93
N HIS A 116 -9.79 -16.89 1.12
CA HIS A 116 -9.63 -16.84 -0.34
C HIS A 116 -8.22 -16.45 -0.79
N ILE A 117 -7.60 -15.47 -0.15
CA ILE A 117 -6.24 -15.02 -0.48
C ILE A 117 -5.20 -15.60 0.48
N ARG A 118 -5.50 -15.60 1.79
CA ARG A 118 -4.50 -15.92 2.80
C ARG A 118 -4.40 -17.41 3.14
N GLY A 119 -5.33 -18.21 2.63
CA GLY A 119 -5.34 -19.66 2.82
C GLY A 119 -5.58 -20.08 4.29
N THR A 120 -6.00 -19.16 5.14
CA THR A 120 -6.16 -19.41 6.59
C THR A 120 -7.48 -18.84 7.10
N GLN A 121 -8.09 -19.55 8.09
CA GLN A 121 -9.32 -19.10 8.75
C GLN A 121 -9.03 -18.25 10.01
N ASN A 122 -7.98 -17.45 9.98
CA ASN A 122 -7.50 -16.67 11.14
C ASN A 122 -8.28 -15.37 11.41
N PHE A 123 -9.47 -15.20 10.85
CA PHE A 123 -10.26 -13.97 10.99
C PHE A 123 -10.49 -13.54 12.45
N SER A 124 -10.84 -14.49 13.36
CA SER A 124 -11.02 -14.19 14.77
C SER A 124 -9.75 -13.64 15.41
N LYS A 125 -8.58 -14.21 15.07
CA LYS A 125 -7.28 -13.74 15.57
C LYS A 125 -6.98 -12.32 15.11
N LEU A 126 -7.32 -11.96 13.86
CA LEU A 126 -7.14 -10.59 13.35
C LEU A 126 -8.03 -9.59 14.11
N VAL A 127 -9.28 -9.98 14.40
CA VAL A 127 -10.19 -9.18 15.21
C VAL A 127 -9.62 -8.98 16.62
N ASP A 128 -9.05 -10.02 17.22
CA ASP A 128 -8.44 -9.91 18.56
C ASP A 128 -7.16 -9.09 18.54
N SER A 129 -6.36 -9.17 17.49
CA SER A 129 -5.18 -8.32 17.29
C SER A 129 -5.56 -6.83 17.21
N ILE A 130 -6.62 -6.48 16.48
CA ILE A 130 -7.14 -5.08 16.47
C ILE A 130 -7.56 -4.63 17.89
N LYS A 131 -8.23 -5.49 18.67
CA LYS A 131 -8.61 -5.16 20.04
C LYS A 131 -7.39 -4.95 20.94
N GLN A 132 -6.37 -5.80 20.82
CA GLN A 132 -5.11 -5.68 21.57
C GLN A 132 -4.37 -4.37 21.24
N ILE A 133 -4.24 -4.03 19.94
CA ILE A 133 -3.64 -2.77 19.47
C ILE A 133 -4.37 -1.57 20.11
N LYS A 134 -5.69 -1.55 20.06
CA LYS A 134 -6.49 -0.47 20.67
C LYS A 134 -6.34 -0.41 22.19
N SER A 135 -6.32 -1.57 22.88
CA SER A 135 -6.12 -1.63 24.32
C SER A 135 -4.75 -1.14 24.76
N ALA A 136 -3.74 -1.25 23.90
CA ALA A 136 -2.41 -0.68 24.11
C ALA A 136 -2.34 0.83 23.81
N GLY A 137 -3.43 1.48 23.45
CA GLY A 137 -3.46 2.90 23.08
C GLY A 137 -2.85 3.21 21.71
N ILE A 138 -2.60 2.20 20.89
CA ILE A 138 -2.01 2.35 19.56
C ILE A 138 -3.12 2.51 18.52
N GLN A 139 -2.87 3.33 17.51
CA GLN A 139 -3.81 3.50 16.40
C GLN A 139 -3.86 2.23 15.54
N GLY A 140 -5.01 1.55 15.53
CA GLY A 140 -5.30 0.44 14.63
C GLY A 140 -5.89 0.90 13.31
N HIS A 141 -5.55 0.21 12.24
CA HIS A 141 -6.04 0.46 10.90
C HIS A 141 -6.27 -0.87 10.16
N ILE A 142 -7.23 -0.91 9.25
CA ILE A 142 -7.48 -2.04 8.36
C ILE A 142 -7.03 -1.69 6.95
N ILE A 143 -6.30 -2.60 6.30
CA ILE A 143 -6.09 -2.57 4.86
C ILE A 143 -6.83 -3.76 4.25
N ALA A 144 -7.76 -3.49 3.34
CA ALA A 144 -8.46 -4.52 2.59
C ALA A 144 -7.98 -4.53 1.14
N THR A 145 -7.45 -5.68 0.70
CA THR A 145 -7.07 -5.87 -0.70
C THR A 145 -8.29 -6.27 -1.51
N ILE A 146 -8.68 -5.41 -2.44
CA ILE A 146 -9.83 -5.64 -3.34
C ILE A 146 -9.37 -6.39 -4.59
N HIS A 147 -10.08 -7.48 -4.88
CA HIS A 147 -9.86 -8.37 -6.02
C HIS A 147 -11.20 -8.89 -6.58
N ALA A 148 -11.17 -9.65 -7.66
CA ALA A 148 -12.38 -10.10 -8.37
C ALA A 148 -13.40 -10.84 -7.49
N LEU A 149 -12.95 -11.53 -6.43
CA LEU A 149 -13.81 -12.35 -5.57
C LEU A 149 -14.45 -11.58 -4.40
N ASN A 150 -13.98 -10.35 -4.11
CA ASN A 150 -14.50 -9.55 -2.98
C ASN A 150 -14.86 -8.11 -3.36
N ILE A 151 -14.76 -7.77 -4.64
CA ILE A 151 -14.98 -6.41 -5.14
C ILE A 151 -16.40 -5.88 -4.86
N GLU A 152 -17.36 -6.76 -4.71
CA GLU A 152 -18.75 -6.42 -4.39
C GLU A 152 -18.99 -6.25 -2.88
N ASP A 153 -18.00 -6.63 -2.05
CA ASP A 153 -18.13 -6.67 -0.59
C ASP A 153 -17.62 -5.41 0.12
N VAL A 154 -17.36 -4.33 -0.60
CA VAL A 154 -16.75 -3.09 -0.05
C VAL A 154 -17.54 -2.53 1.14
N LEU A 155 -18.88 -2.59 1.10
CA LEU A 155 -19.73 -2.13 2.20
C LEU A 155 -19.61 -3.00 3.45
N GLN A 156 -19.39 -4.31 3.31
CA GLN A 156 -19.16 -5.23 4.41
C GLN A 156 -17.86 -4.90 5.14
N TYR A 157 -16.81 -4.55 4.42
CA TYR A 157 -15.55 -4.08 5.02
C TYR A 157 -15.70 -2.77 5.78
N VAL A 158 -16.46 -1.81 5.24
CA VAL A 158 -16.79 -0.55 5.95
C VAL A 158 -17.57 -0.84 7.23
N THR A 159 -18.54 -1.76 7.18
CA THR A 159 -19.30 -2.19 8.35
C THR A 159 -18.39 -2.85 9.39
N LEU A 160 -17.46 -3.71 8.96
CA LEU A 160 -16.45 -4.32 9.83
C LEU A 160 -15.59 -3.27 10.52
N SER A 161 -15.05 -2.29 9.77
CA SER A 161 -14.21 -1.23 10.32
C SER A 161 -14.95 -0.38 11.36
N LYS A 162 -16.20 -0.03 11.10
CA LYS A 162 -17.08 0.68 12.06
C LYS A 162 -17.29 -0.14 13.32
N ARG A 163 -17.60 -1.45 13.20
CA ARG A 163 -17.78 -2.36 14.34
C ARG A 163 -16.52 -2.49 15.19
N LEU A 164 -15.35 -2.51 14.57
CA LEU A 164 -14.07 -2.57 15.27
C LEU A 164 -13.60 -1.20 15.79
N GLY A 165 -14.21 -0.11 15.33
CA GLY A 165 -13.85 1.26 15.69
C GLY A 165 -12.45 1.65 15.23
N VAL A 166 -12.11 1.29 13.99
CA VAL A 166 -10.82 1.60 13.33
C VAL A 166 -11.07 2.16 11.94
N THR A 167 -10.08 2.84 11.38
CA THR A 167 -10.13 3.30 9.99
C THR A 167 -9.83 2.17 9.03
N ILE A 168 -10.29 2.29 7.78
CA ILE A 168 -10.04 1.33 6.71
C ILE A 168 -9.51 2.01 5.46
N ASN A 169 -8.63 1.31 4.76
CA ASN A 169 -8.11 1.68 3.45
C ASN A 169 -8.28 0.53 2.47
N PHE A 170 -8.73 0.85 1.25
CA PHE A 170 -8.85 -0.13 0.18
C PHE A 170 -7.61 -0.07 -0.71
N SER A 171 -6.92 -1.20 -0.81
CA SER A 171 -5.83 -1.42 -1.76
C SER A 171 -6.34 -2.26 -2.91
N LEU A 172 -6.04 -1.88 -4.14
CA LEU A 172 -6.40 -2.68 -5.30
C LEU A 172 -5.30 -3.70 -5.57
N ILE A 173 -5.70 -4.97 -5.75
CA ILE A 173 -4.73 -6.02 -6.04
C ILE A 173 -3.90 -5.64 -7.25
N SER A 174 -2.61 -5.87 -7.17
CA SER A 174 -1.69 -5.63 -8.27
C SER A 174 -0.85 -6.87 -8.44
N PHE A 175 -0.65 -7.29 -9.69
CA PHE A 175 0.04 -8.53 -10.01
C PHE A 175 1.49 -8.27 -10.32
N THR A 176 2.34 -9.22 -9.97
CA THR A 176 3.54 -9.48 -10.75
C THR A 176 3.16 -10.47 -11.84
N SER A 177 3.51 -10.17 -13.08
CA SER A 177 3.07 -10.88 -14.29
C SER A 177 3.45 -12.37 -14.37
N SER A 178 4.10 -12.91 -13.37
CA SER A 178 4.68 -14.25 -13.36
C SER A 178 3.87 -15.31 -12.59
N ASP A 179 2.81 -14.93 -11.86
CA ASP A 179 2.04 -15.91 -11.09
C ASP A 179 0.70 -16.24 -11.75
N PRO A 180 0.57 -17.41 -12.40
CA PRO A 180 -0.68 -17.84 -13.04
C PRO A 180 -1.82 -18.06 -12.04
N HIS A 181 -1.53 -18.24 -10.75
CA HIS A 181 -2.55 -18.42 -9.71
C HIS A 181 -3.31 -17.13 -9.37
N THR A 182 -2.79 -15.98 -9.78
CA THR A 182 -3.44 -14.68 -9.54
C THR A 182 -4.41 -14.26 -10.64
N ALA A 183 -4.44 -14.93 -11.79
CA ALA A 183 -5.29 -14.54 -12.92
C ALA A 183 -6.78 -14.47 -12.54
N GLY A 184 -7.27 -15.38 -11.70
CA GLY A 184 -8.65 -15.39 -11.19
C GLY A 184 -8.98 -14.28 -10.19
N LEU A 185 -7.98 -13.54 -9.72
CA LEU A 185 -8.15 -12.44 -8.78
C LEU A 185 -8.23 -11.07 -9.49
N ILE A 186 -7.99 -11.02 -10.81
CA ILE A 186 -8.06 -9.77 -11.58
C ILE A 186 -9.52 -9.38 -11.79
N PRO A 187 -9.96 -8.20 -11.31
CA PRO A 187 -11.31 -7.74 -11.58
C PRO A 187 -11.52 -7.47 -13.08
N SER A 188 -12.70 -7.80 -13.57
CA SER A 188 -13.12 -7.44 -14.94
C SER A 188 -13.31 -5.92 -15.09
N PRO A 189 -13.26 -5.38 -16.31
CA PRO A 189 -13.53 -3.97 -16.55
C PRO A 189 -14.89 -3.50 -16.03
N SER A 190 -15.93 -4.34 -16.10
CA SER A 190 -17.27 -4.04 -15.57
C SER A 190 -17.28 -3.99 -14.03
N GLN A 191 -16.62 -4.91 -13.36
CA GLN A 191 -16.45 -4.89 -11.91
C GLN A 191 -15.69 -3.64 -11.47
N LEU A 192 -14.61 -3.28 -12.15
CA LEU A 192 -13.84 -2.07 -11.87
C LEU A 192 -14.68 -0.79 -12.05
N TYR A 193 -15.49 -0.72 -13.10
CA TYR A 193 -16.38 0.41 -13.32
C TYR A 193 -17.43 0.54 -12.20
N SER A 194 -18.04 -0.58 -11.80
CA SER A 194 -18.99 -0.61 -10.66
C SER A 194 -18.33 -0.20 -9.35
N LEU A 195 -17.10 -0.69 -9.09
CA LEU A 195 -16.33 -0.32 -7.91
C LEU A 195 -16.03 1.19 -7.88
N GLY A 196 -15.72 1.80 -9.02
CA GLY A 196 -15.50 3.25 -9.11
C GLY A 196 -16.69 4.06 -8.58
N GLY A 197 -17.91 3.63 -8.93
CA GLY A 197 -19.16 4.20 -8.40
C GLY A 197 -19.33 3.97 -6.89
N ALA A 198 -19.12 2.74 -6.43
CA ALA A 198 -19.24 2.41 -5.01
C ALA A 198 -18.26 3.21 -4.14
N LEU A 199 -17.00 3.31 -4.56
CA LEU A 199 -15.97 4.08 -3.85
C LEU A 199 -16.26 5.58 -3.85
N PHE A 200 -16.83 6.13 -4.93
CA PHE A 200 -17.23 7.53 -4.98
C PHE A 200 -18.29 7.84 -3.91
N HIS A 201 -19.35 7.06 -3.83
CA HIS A 201 -20.41 7.24 -2.83
C HIS A 201 -19.90 7.03 -1.40
N LEU A 202 -19.03 6.05 -1.16
CA LEU A 202 -18.39 5.87 0.15
C LEU A 202 -17.52 7.07 0.55
N GLY A 203 -16.84 7.71 -0.40
CA GLY A 203 -16.04 8.91 -0.18
C GLY A 203 -16.92 10.09 0.24
N SER A 204 -18.03 10.32 -0.46
CA SER A 204 -18.99 11.38 -0.17
C SER A 204 -19.61 11.20 1.22
N ASP A 205 -20.02 10.00 1.58
CA ASP A 205 -20.61 9.71 2.89
C ASP A 205 -19.62 9.84 4.05
N SER A 206 -18.34 9.52 3.82
CA SER A 206 -17.30 9.57 4.86
C SER A 206 -16.78 10.97 5.14
N MET A 207 -16.92 11.91 4.21
CA MET A 207 -16.58 13.32 4.43
C MET A 207 -17.61 14.05 5.31
N ALA A 208 -18.81 13.52 5.45
CA ALA A 208 -19.88 14.10 6.25
C ALA A 208 -19.78 13.85 7.77
N GLY A 209 -18.81 13.03 8.23
CA GLY A 209 -18.64 12.66 9.65
C GLY A 209 -17.37 13.25 10.29
N PRO A 210 -17.39 13.56 11.61
CA PRO A 210 -16.26 14.18 12.33
C PRO A 210 -15.00 13.30 12.39
N HIS A 211 -15.06 12.04 11.95
CA HIS A 211 -13.94 11.10 11.89
C HIS A 211 -14.05 10.25 10.62
N GLY A 212 -13.74 10.81 9.44
CA GLY A 212 -13.73 10.05 8.18
C GLY A 212 -13.03 8.69 8.33
N GLN A 213 -13.82 7.63 8.48
CA GLN A 213 -13.31 6.28 8.84
C GLN A 213 -12.80 5.52 7.62
N THR A 214 -13.19 5.94 6.42
CA THR A 214 -12.83 5.26 5.17
C THR A 214 -11.87 6.15 4.37
N ARG A 215 -10.71 5.62 4.03
CA ARG A 215 -9.76 6.29 3.14
C ARG A 215 -9.75 5.58 1.80
N LEU A 216 -9.95 6.34 0.75
CA LEU A 216 -9.82 5.85 -0.62
C LEU A 216 -8.42 6.13 -1.12
N ASN A 217 -7.77 5.13 -1.71
CA ASN A 217 -6.50 5.30 -2.41
C ASN A 217 -6.68 5.89 -3.82
N ILE A 218 -7.84 6.52 -4.07
CA ILE A 218 -8.13 7.24 -5.29
C ILE A 218 -8.02 8.73 -4.97
N SER A 219 -7.09 9.39 -5.62
CA SER A 219 -6.90 10.83 -5.50
C SER A 219 -6.49 11.40 -6.84
N ALA A 220 -6.87 12.65 -7.09
CA ALA A 220 -6.34 13.39 -8.23
C ALA A 220 -4.81 13.49 -8.10
N LYS A 221 -4.10 13.14 -9.16
CA LYS A 221 -2.65 13.21 -9.24
C LYS A 221 -2.22 13.46 -10.67
N ARG A 222 -1.16 14.23 -10.85
CA ARG A 222 -0.63 14.55 -12.18
C ARG A 222 0.38 13.54 -12.71
N TYR A 223 0.89 12.66 -11.85
CA TYR A 223 1.94 11.69 -12.21
C TYR A 223 1.95 10.48 -11.27
N CYS A 224 2.57 9.41 -11.70
CA CYS A 224 2.91 8.28 -10.83
C CYS A 224 3.99 8.72 -9.83
N GLY A 225 3.82 8.36 -8.56
CA GLY A 225 4.73 8.72 -7.48
C GLY A 225 6.07 7.96 -7.46
N ALA A 226 6.22 6.90 -8.27
CA ALA A 226 7.43 6.06 -8.31
C ALA A 226 8.69 6.90 -8.58
N ALA A 227 9.71 6.76 -7.75
CA ALA A 227 10.97 7.51 -7.73
C ALA A 227 10.83 9.04 -7.65
N LYS A 228 9.62 9.57 -7.39
CA LYS A 228 9.34 11.00 -7.19
C LYS A 228 9.02 11.32 -5.74
N ASN A 229 7.90 10.78 -5.24
CA ASN A 229 7.45 10.94 -3.86
C ASN A 229 7.15 9.58 -3.19
N THR A 230 7.40 8.48 -3.88
CA THR A 230 7.30 7.12 -3.38
C THR A 230 8.60 6.38 -3.67
N LEU A 231 9.14 5.71 -2.67
CA LEU A 231 10.31 4.85 -2.76
C LEU A 231 10.07 3.59 -1.93
N SER A 232 10.80 2.53 -2.22
CA SER A 232 10.84 1.33 -1.40
C SER A 232 12.27 0.85 -1.21
N ILE A 233 12.60 0.41 -0.01
CA ILE A 233 13.84 -0.30 0.32
C ILE A 233 13.45 -1.74 0.65
N ASP A 234 14.11 -2.69 0.02
CA ASP A 234 13.93 -4.11 0.33
C ASP A 234 14.78 -4.55 1.52
N SER A 235 14.54 -5.73 2.04
CA SER A 235 15.23 -6.28 3.21
C SER A 235 16.75 -6.49 3.03
N ASP A 236 17.22 -6.58 1.79
CA ASP A 236 18.63 -6.61 1.43
C ASP A 236 19.26 -5.24 1.23
N GLY A 237 18.51 -4.15 1.46
CA GLY A 237 18.94 -2.77 1.27
C GLY A 237 18.76 -2.24 -0.14
N THR A 238 18.30 -3.03 -1.09
CA THR A 238 18.07 -2.59 -2.47
C THR A 238 16.94 -1.56 -2.54
N VAL A 239 17.19 -0.45 -3.20
CA VAL A 239 16.24 0.67 -3.37
C VAL A 239 15.48 0.49 -4.67
N TYR A 240 14.16 0.66 -4.61
CA TYR A 240 13.25 0.57 -5.76
C TYR A 240 12.37 1.82 -5.89
N PRO A 241 11.88 2.13 -7.09
CA PRO A 241 11.00 3.29 -7.33
C PRO A 241 9.70 3.26 -6.51
N CYS A 242 9.19 2.06 -6.21
CA CYS A 242 7.92 1.84 -5.52
C CYS A 242 7.89 0.41 -4.95
N HIS A 243 7.12 0.19 -3.87
CA HIS A 243 6.93 -1.13 -3.27
C HIS A 243 6.33 -2.20 -4.20
N MET A 244 5.75 -1.79 -5.34
CA MET A 244 5.19 -2.68 -6.35
C MET A 244 6.19 -3.02 -7.48
N LEU A 245 7.43 -2.52 -7.44
CA LEU A 245 8.41 -2.63 -8.52
C LEU A 245 9.73 -3.23 -8.01
N HIS A 246 9.65 -4.32 -7.28
CA HIS A 246 10.79 -5.05 -6.70
C HIS A 246 11.39 -6.09 -7.68
N GLU A 247 11.50 -5.74 -8.96
CA GLU A 247 12.21 -6.53 -9.96
C GLU A 247 13.63 -5.99 -10.15
N GLU A 248 14.62 -6.88 -10.31
CA GLU A 248 16.03 -6.53 -10.44
C GLU A 248 16.31 -5.41 -11.46
N LYS A 249 15.62 -5.43 -12.60
CA LYS A 249 15.73 -4.40 -13.64
C LYS A 249 15.33 -2.99 -13.19
N TYR A 250 14.63 -2.86 -12.06
CA TYR A 250 14.23 -1.59 -11.47
C TYR A 250 15.00 -1.24 -10.20
N ALA A 251 16.05 -2.00 -9.87
CA ALA A 251 16.95 -1.66 -8.77
C ALA A 251 17.67 -0.33 -9.07
N MET A 252 17.63 0.59 -8.10
CA MET A 252 18.20 1.93 -8.19
C MET A 252 19.56 2.05 -7.51
N GLY A 253 19.91 1.10 -6.64
CA GLY A 253 21.09 1.04 -5.80
C GLY A 253 20.82 0.31 -4.52
N ASN A 254 21.75 0.34 -3.55
CA ASN A 254 21.60 -0.36 -2.28
C ASN A 254 22.06 0.53 -1.11
N VAL A 255 21.14 0.86 -0.20
CA VAL A 255 21.36 1.80 0.91
C VAL A 255 22.24 1.24 2.04
N PHE A 256 22.45 -0.07 2.10
CA PHE A 256 23.39 -0.68 3.06
C PHE A 256 24.85 -0.53 2.62
N ILE A 257 25.08 -0.35 1.33
CA ILE A 257 26.43 -0.23 0.72
C ILE A 257 26.73 1.22 0.36
N ASP A 258 25.75 1.93 -0.20
CA ASP A 258 25.87 3.27 -0.75
C ASP A 258 24.81 4.22 -0.14
N SER A 259 24.63 5.42 -0.69
CA SER A 259 23.70 6.43 -0.22
C SER A 259 22.35 6.35 -0.98
N LEU A 260 21.29 6.79 -0.31
CA LEU A 260 19.99 6.99 -0.95
C LEU A 260 20.06 8.10 -2.05
N ALA A 261 21.03 9.03 -1.92
CA ALA A 261 21.29 10.05 -2.95
C ALA A 261 21.67 9.43 -4.29
N ASN A 262 22.62 8.51 -4.26
CA ASN A 262 23.10 7.85 -5.48
C ASN A 262 21.98 6.99 -6.11
N ALA A 263 21.17 6.34 -5.31
CA ALA A 263 19.99 5.61 -5.79
C ALA A 263 19.02 6.53 -6.55
N LEU A 264 18.76 7.73 -6.04
CA LEU A 264 17.88 8.73 -6.67
C LEU A 264 18.47 9.34 -7.95
N ASP A 265 19.78 9.28 -8.14
CA ASP A 265 20.48 9.74 -9.35
C ASP A 265 20.70 8.62 -10.39
N SER A 266 20.21 7.42 -10.13
CA SER A 266 20.33 6.28 -11.05
C SER A 266 19.53 6.50 -12.36
N ASP A 267 19.90 5.78 -13.42
CA ASP A 267 19.16 5.81 -14.69
C ASP A 267 17.73 5.32 -14.51
N VAL A 268 17.51 4.34 -13.64
CA VAL A 268 16.17 3.85 -13.29
C VAL A 268 15.35 4.96 -12.61
N ALA A 269 15.92 5.68 -11.66
CA ALA A 269 15.22 6.80 -11.03
C ALA A 269 14.84 7.86 -12.06
N ARG A 270 15.77 8.26 -12.93
CA ARG A 270 15.53 9.23 -14.01
C ARG A 270 14.42 8.77 -14.96
N LEU A 271 14.39 7.47 -15.32
CA LEU A 271 13.33 6.90 -16.15
C LEU A 271 11.94 7.17 -15.54
N PHE A 272 11.73 6.87 -14.25
CA PHE A 272 10.45 7.09 -13.60
C PHE A 272 10.14 8.57 -13.35
N GLN A 273 11.15 9.39 -13.06
CA GLN A 273 11.00 10.83 -12.85
C GLN A 273 10.55 11.56 -14.12
N GLN A 274 10.94 11.08 -15.30
CA GLN A 274 10.61 11.66 -16.59
C GLN A 274 9.29 11.14 -17.18
N LEU A 275 8.64 10.15 -16.56
CA LEU A 275 7.36 9.64 -17.05
C LEU A 275 6.29 10.74 -17.02
N ASP A 276 5.69 10.96 -18.19
CA ASP A 276 4.64 11.94 -18.43
C ASP A 276 3.47 11.26 -19.15
N ALA A 277 2.33 11.17 -18.47
CA ALA A 277 1.16 10.50 -19.00
C ALA A 277 0.56 11.17 -20.23
N SER A 278 0.77 12.47 -20.40
CA SER A 278 0.31 13.22 -21.58
C SER A 278 0.98 12.76 -22.89
N ARG A 279 2.09 12.02 -22.77
CA ARG A 279 2.83 11.44 -23.91
C ARG A 279 2.47 9.98 -24.19
N PHE A 280 1.63 9.35 -23.36
CA PHE A 280 1.19 7.97 -23.60
C PHE A 280 0.04 7.97 -24.59
N GLU A 281 0.11 7.11 -25.61
CA GLU A 281 -0.85 7.05 -26.71
C GLU A 281 -2.31 7.11 -26.24
N THR A 282 -2.70 6.23 -25.32
CA THR A 282 -4.08 6.16 -24.80
C THR A 282 -4.39 7.33 -23.85
N CYS A 283 -3.42 7.76 -23.02
CA CYS A 283 -3.69 8.78 -22.01
C CYS A 283 -3.69 10.21 -22.60
N SER A 284 -2.96 10.46 -23.69
CA SER A 284 -2.88 11.77 -24.34
C SER A 284 -4.22 12.30 -24.84
N THR A 285 -5.15 11.40 -25.16
CA THR A 285 -6.51 11.73 -25.63
C THR A 285 -7.57 11.63 -24.53
N CYS A 286 -7.19 11.23 -23.31
CA CYS A 286 -8.12 11.06 -22.20
C CYS A 286 -8.39 12.39 -21.49
N LYS A 287 -9.67 12.77 -21.38
CA LYS A 287 -10.09 14.03 -20.69
C LYS A 287 -9.65 14.08 -19.22
N TYR A 288 -9.38 12.93 -18.59
CA TYR A 288 -8.97 12.85 -17.19
C TYR A 288 -7.42 12.71 -17.01
N CYS A 289 -6.63 12.84 -18.07
CA CYS A 289 -5.19 12.65 -18.02
C CYS A 289 -4.52 13.50 -16.92
N GLU A 290 -4.88 14.78 -16.84
CA GLU A 290 -4.30 15.77 -15.92
C GLU A 290 -4.62 15.48 -14.43
N ILE A 291 -5.70 14.79 -14.13
CA ILE A 291 -6.11 14.45 -12.77
C ILE A 291 -5.88 12.98 -12.43
N CYS A 292 -5.66 12.12 -13.43
CA CYS A 292 -5.33 10.71 -13.27
C CYS A 292 -3.82 10.44 -13.23
N GLY A 293 -3.03 11.22 -14.00
CA GLY A 293 -1.57 11.04 -14.13
C GLY A 293 -1.18 9.68 -14.70
N GLY A 294 -2.03 9.06 -15.52
CA GLY A 294 -1.79 7.77 -16.17
C GLY A 294 -2.00 6.53 -15.29
N GLY A 295 -2.47 6.67 -14.06
CA GLY A 295 -2.71 5.54 -13.15
C GLY A 295 -1.43 4.97 -12.51
N CYS A 296 -1.38 3.66 -12.26
CA CYS A 296 -0.25 2.95 -11.64
C CYS A 296 0.64 2.30 -12.69
N ARG A 297 1.93 2.67 -12.71
CA ARG A 297 2.90 2.13 -13.67
C ARG A 297 3.26 0.66 -13.41
N ALA A 298 3.25 0.25 -12.15
CA ALA A 298 3.42 -1.16 -11.81
C ALA A 298 2.29 -2.03 -12.39
N ARG A 299 1.02 -1.58 -12.28
CA ARG A 299 -0.11 -2.31 -12.90
C ARG A 299 -0.06 -2.29 -14.43
N SER A 300 0.42 -1.20 -15.02
CA SER A 300 0.61 -1.15 -16.49
C SER A 300 1.54 -2.26 -16.97
N LEU A 301 2.61 -2.53 -16.23
CA LEU A 301 3.57 -3.60 -16.53
C LEU A 301 2.98 -5.01 -16.37
N CYS A 302 1.91 -5.18 -15.60
CA CYS A 302 1.21 -6.47 -15.52
C CYS A 302 0.42 -6.81 -16.78
N SER A 303 -0.01 -5.81 -17.53
CA SER A 303 -0.79 -5.96 -18.77
C SER A 303 0.01 -5.75 -20.04
N SER A 304 1.19 -5.14 -19.95
CA SER A 304 2.02 -4.76 -21.10
C SER A 304 3.49 -4.64 -20.69
N PRO A 305 4.45 -4.94 -21.57
CA PRO A 305 5.88 -4.81 -21.25
C PRO A 305 6.38 -3.36 -21.16
N THR A 306 5.52 -2.37 -21.35
CA THR A 306 5.88 -0.95 -21.36
C THR A 306 5.25 -0.16 -20.22
N LEU A 307 6.05 0.75 -19.61
CA LEU A 307 5.56 1.72 -18.63
C LEU A 307 4.57 2.75 -19.22
N ALA A 308 4.52 2.91 -20.55
CA ALA A 308 3.62 3.84 -21.24
C ALA A 308 2.21 3.25 -21.49
N ALA A 309 1.98 1.97 -21.23
CA ALA A 309 0.67 1.37 -21.38
C ALA A 309 -0.35 1.96 -20.40
N PRO A 310 -1.66 1.96 -20.74
CA PRO A 310 -2.68 2.38 -19.79
C PRO A 310 -2.71 1.45 -18.56
N ASP A 311 -3.10 2.01 -17.42
CA ASP A 311 -3.38 1.22 -16.22
C ASP A 311 -4.61 0.33 -16.50
N PRO A 312 -4.56 -1.00 -16.32
CA PRO A 312 -5.71 -1.86 -16.54
C PRO A 312 -6.92 -1.49 -15.65
N TYR A 313 -6.71 -0.67 -14.63
CA TYR A 313 -7.78 -0.18 -13.75
C TYR A 313 -8.36 1.18 -14.19
N CYS A 314 -8.08 1.62 -15.41
CA CYS A 314 -8.71 2.81 -16.00
C CYS A 314 -10.25 2.85 -15.87
N PRO A 315 -11.03 1.74 -16.06
CA PRO A 315 -12.48 1.80 -15.93
C PRO A 315 -12.96 2.31 -14.57
N LEU A 316 -12.28 1.92 -13.49
CA LEU A 316 -12.56 2.40 -12.13
C LEU A 316 -12.32 3.92 -12.01
N MET A 317 -11.15 4.38 -12.50
CA MET A 317 -10.76 5.79 -12.42
C MET A 317 -11.68 6.66 -13.25
N ILE A 318 -12.03 6.22 -14.45
CA ILE A 318 -12.96 6.94 -15.35
C ILE A 318 -14.30 7.13 -14.64
N ARG A 319 -14.88 6.03 -14.11
CA ARG A 319 -16.18 6.12 -13.43
C ARG A 319 -16.16 7.03 -12.21
N PHE A 320 -15.11 6.96 -11.42
CA PHE A 320 -14.94 7.83 -10.25
C PHE A 320 -14.90 9.31 -10.64
N PHE A 321 -14.14 9.65 -11.68
CA PHE A 321 -14.02 11.04 -12.15
C PHE A 321 -15.27 11.54 -12.89
N GLU A 322 -16.02 10.68 -13.60
CA GLU A 322 -17.32 11.03 -14.19
C GLU A 322 -18.29 11.49 -13.10
N LEU A 323 -18.39 10.73 -12.01
CA LEU A 323 -19.29 11.08 -10.89
C LEU A 323 -18.85 12.36 -10.17
N LEU A 324 -17.54 12.57 -10.03
CA LEU A 324 -16.99 13.79 -9.45
C LEU A 324 -17.31 15.01 -10.32
N GLU A 325 -17.23 14.89 -11.65
CA GLU A 325 -17.59 15.94 -12.61
C GLU A 325 -19.09 16.26 -12.55
N ASP A 326 -19.95 15.24 -12.49
CA ASP A 326 -21.39 15.38 -12.37
C ASP A 326 -21.79 16.09 -11.06
N GLU A 327 -21.17 15.73 -9.94
CA GLU A 327 -21.46 16.35 -8.63
C GLU A 327 -21.02 17.81 -8.59
N THR A 328 -19.83 18.12 -9.11
CA THR A 328 -19.34 19.49 -9.19
C THR A 328 -20.22 20.36 -10.10
N SER A 329 -20.65 19.83 -11.25
CA SER A 329 -21.54 20.55 -12.17
C SER A 329 -22.89 20.87 -11.53
N ARG A 330 -23.49 19.93 -10.77
CA ARG A 330 -24.74 20.16 -10.04
C ARG A 330 -24.58 21.20 -8.93
N ALA A 331 -23.45 21.19 -8.23
CA ALA A 331 -23.16 22.16 -7.17
C ALA A 331 -23.06 23.60 -7.73
N PHE A 332 -22.49 23.79 -8.92
CA PHE A 332 -22.42 25.10 -9.58
C PHE A 332 -23.80 25.57 -10.04
N CYS A 333 -24.66 24.69 -10.61
CA CYS A 333 -26.00 25.06 -11.04
C CYS A 333 -26.98 25.32 -9.87
N ALA A 334 -26.69 24.90 -8.65
CA ALA A 334 -27.53 25.14 -7.48
C ALA A 334 -27.23 26.46 -6.77
N VAL A 335 -26.22 27.21 -7.20
CA VAL A 335 -25.81 28.52 -6.65
C VAL A 335 -26.32 29.70 -7.51
N GLU A 336 -26.87 29.42 -8.69
CA GLU A 336 -27.62 30.39 -9.51
C GLU A 336 -29.12 30.37 -9.17
#